data_1a02d04756e022c4d61958dec4e6ae7f
#
_entry.id   1a02d04756e022c4d61958dec4e6ae7f
#
_cell.length_a   1.000
_cell.length_b   1.000
_cell.length_c   1.000
_cell.angle_alpha   90.00
_cell.angle_beta   90.00
_cell.angle_gamma   90.00
#
_symmetry.space_group_name_H-M   'P 1'
#
loop_
_entity.id
_entity.type
_entity.pdbx_description
1 polymer ?
#
loop_
_entity_poly.entity_id
_entity_poly.type
_entity_poly.pdbx_seq_one_letter_code
_entity_poly.pdbx_strand_id
1 'polypeptide(L)'
;GARSGGWLRRWLRAGPSEADRPARTHRQWALAVAEPLLFRIGLDGAIARTRLAAPAGVPERLREQVEAELSGGRDGEDIAARFCAGFFRIPYLAHPQLLAAPADADADPARDLLAWHAMRQSYLLRLLAAWQRIDDAQGWTLALLNAQRVQDCFDSWPEFGAAAARGHATWLRWNGREARQARATEVAIADFLDRYDSPWRRLGWSGFDLSVAVADGPGSAVAAM
;
A
#
# COMPACT_ATOMS: atom_id res chain seq x y z
N GLY A 1 23.74 32.43 36.71
CA GLY A 1 24.49 32.15 35.54
C GLY A 1 24.02 30.94 34.80
N ALA A 2 23.63 31.05 33.55
CA ALA A 2 22.99 30.14 32.64
C ALA A 2 23.72 28.79 32.39
N ARG A 3 23.05 27.67 32.67
CA ARG A 3 23.43 26.34 32.17
C ARG A 3 22.18 25.48 31.86
N SER A 4 21.30 25.93 31.03
CA SER A 4 20.12 25.13 30.66
C SER A 4 19.86 24.96 29.15
N GLY A 5 20.89 25.07 28.31
CA GLY A 5 20.73 25.01 26.86
C GLY A 5 21.31 23.76 26.14
N GLY A 6 21.95 22.83 26.88
CA GLY A 6 22.74 21.75 26.28
C GLY A 6 21.95 20.48 25.89
N TRP A 7 20.90 20.16 26.60
CA TRP A 7 20.16 18.90 26.40
C TRP A 7 19.18 18.97 25.22
N LEU A 8 18.55 20.11 24.96
CA LEU A 8 17.66 20.32 23.81
C LEU A 8 18.39 20.24 22.47
N ARG A 9 19.63 20.74 22.41
CA ARG A 9 20.47 20.66 21.19
C ARG A 9 20.95 19.24 20.89
N ARG A 10 21.07 18.39 21.92
CA ARG A 10 21.47 16.99 21.77
C ARG A 10 20.31 16.16 21.25
N TRP A 11 19.08 16.48 21.62
CA TRP A 11 17.85 15.80 21.15
C TRP A 11 17.54 16.11 19.67
N LEU A 12 17.82 17.33 19.23
CA LEU A 12 17.62 17.74 17.83
C LEU A 12 18.69 17.20 16.88
N ARG A 13 19.78 16.63 17.38
CA ARG A 13 20.87 16.02 16.59
C ARG A 13 20.85 14.50 16.57
N ALA A 14 20.04 13.85 17.38
CA ALA A 14 19.85 12.41 17.29
C ALA A 14 18.91 12.12 16.12
N GLY A 15 19.43 12.08 14.92
CA GLY A 15 18.78 11.40 13.81
C GLY A 15 18.48 9.94 14.23
N PRO A 16 17.54 9.25 13.56
CA PRO A 16 17.23 7.86 13.84
C PRO A 16 18.54 7.06 13.92
N SER A 17 18.64 6.18 14.92
CA SER A 17 19.82 5.36 15.11
C SER A 17 20.07 4.55 13.82
N GLU A 18 21.30 4.21 13.54
CA GLU A 18 21.67 3.40 12.39
C GLU A 18 20.94 2.04 12.40
N ALA A 19 20.64 1.52 13.57
CA ALA A 19 19.83 0.31 13.79
C ALA A 19 18.36 0.47 13.38
N ASP A 20 17.80 1.69 13.44
CA ASP A 20 16.41 1.96 13.04
C ASP A 20 16.25 2.21 11.54
N ARG A 21 17.37 2.37 10.81
CA ARG A 21 17.36 2.72 9.38
C ARG A 21 16.71 1.65 8.51
N PRO A 22 17.01 0.33 8.64
CA PRO A 22 16.35 -0.72 7.85
C PRO A 22 14.84 -0.76 8.07
N ALA A 23 14.38 -0.79 9.32
CA ALA A 23 12.96 -0.82 9.65
C ALA A 23 12.21 0.39 9.09
N ARG A 24 12.82 1.57 9.13
CA ARG A 24 12.26 2.77 8.52
C ARG A 24 12.14 2.65 7.00
N THR A 25 13.14 2.12 6.34
CA THR A 25 13.16 1.92 4.89
C THR A 25 12.11 0.91 4.46
N HIS A 26 11.95 -0.22 5.18
CA HIS A 26 10.91 -1.22 4.93
C HIS A 26 9.51 -0.62 5.04
N ARG A 27 9.26 0.19 6.07
CA ARG A 27 7.99 0.90 6.23
C ARG A 27 7.73 1.89 5.10
N GLN A 28 8.74 2.67 4.70
CA GLN A 28 8.62 3.60 3.58
C GLN A 28 8.31 2.86 2.27
N TRP A 29 8.95 1.72 2.04
CA TRP A 29 8.71 0.89 0.87
C TRP A 29 7.28 0.34 0.87
N ALA A 30 6.81 -0.19 1.99
CA ALA A 30 5.43 -0.67 2.12
C ALA A 30 4.39 0.43 1.90
N LEU A 31 4.65 1.65 2.39
CA LEU A 31 3.78 2.80 2.14
C LEU A 31 3.77 3.21 0.66
N ALA A 32 4.92 3.10 -0.02
CA ALA A 32 5.06 3.49 -1.42
C ALA A 32 4.15 2.71 -2.37
N VAL A 33 3.76 1.48 -2.02
CA VAL A 33 2.84 0.65 -2.82
C VAL A 33 1.52 1.38 -3.12
N ALA A 34 0.99 2.16 -2.19
CA ALA A 34 -0.30 2.86 -2.32
C ALA A 34 -0.19 4.31 -2.81
N GLU A 35 1.02 4.87 -2.85
CA GLU A 35 1.22 6.32 -3.08
C GLU A 35 0.59 6.85 -4.39
N PRO A 36 0.61 6.15 -5.54
CA PRO A 36 -0.04 6.66 -6.74
C PRO A 36 -1.54 6.91 -6.57
N LEU A 37 -2.24 6.09 -5.78
CA LEU A 37 -3.67 6.27 -5.52
C LEU A 37 -3.93 7.43 -4.53
N LEU A 38 -3.05 7.62 -3.55
CA LEU A 38 -3.12 8.75 -2.64
C LEU A 38 -2.77 10.05 -3.37
N PHE A 39 -1.78 10.03 -4.25
CA PHE A 39 -1.44 11.15 -5.13
C PHE A 39 -2.64 11.60 -5.96
N ARG A 40 -3.35 10.66 -6.57
CA ARG A 40 -4.54 10.94 -7.39
C ARG A 40 -5.63 11.72 -6.65
N ILE A 41 -5.73 11.57 -5.34
CA ILE A 41 -6.70 12.29 -4.50
C ILE A 41 -6.09 13.46 -3.71
N GLY A 42 -4.86 13.85 -4.05
CA GLY A 42 -4.16 14.97 -3.40
C GLY A 42 -3.69 14.69 -1.98
N LEU A 43 -3.59 13.44 -1.59
CA LEU A 43 -3.14 12.99 -0.25
C LEU A 43 -1.76 12.35 -0.29
N ASP A 44 -1.05 12.47 -1.37
CA ASP A 44 0.33 12.05 -1.45
C ASP A 44 1.18 12.85 -0.46
N GLY A 45 2.10 12.28 0.03
CA GLY A 45 3.03 13.04 0.80
C GLY A 45 3.77 12.26 1.77
N ALA A 46 4.76 11.88 1.33
CA ALA A 46 5.92 11.89 2.08
C ALA A 46 6.56 10.56 2.38
N ILE A 47 7.57 10.32 1.64
CA ILE A 47 8.77 9.61 2.08
C ILE A 47 9.19 9.98 3.51
N ALA A 48 8.83 11.18 3.99
CA ALA A 48 9.14 11.65 5.34
C ALA A 48 8.24 11.02 6.43
N ARG A 49 7.13 10.37 6.07
CA ARG A 49 6.18 9.84 7.05
C ARG A 49 6.37 8.34 7.21
N THR A 50 6.57 7.92 8.43
CA THR A 50 6.61 6.51 8.85
C THR A 50 5.30 6.07 9.51
N ARG A 51 4.22 6.81 9.29
CA ARG A 51 2.89 6.49 9.80
C ARG A 51 2.12 5.71 8.74
N LEU A 52 1.48 4.64 9.17
CA LEU A 52 0.62 3.83 8.31
C LEU A 52 -0.57 4.64 7.78
N ALA A 53 -1.20 5.42 8.66
CA ALA A 53 -2.35 6.24 8.33
C ALA A 53 -2.08 7.17 7.14
N ALA A 54 -3.06 7.30 6.26
CA ALA A 54 -3.04 8.34 5.22
C ALA A 54 -2.89 9.72 5.86
N PRO A 55 -2.37 10.72 5.12
CA PRO A 55 -2.30 12.10 5.61
C PRO A 55 -3.64 12.62 6.08
N ALA A 56 -3.63 13.60 6.99
CA ALA A 56 -4.84 14.29 7.41
C ALA A 56 -5.54 14.97 6.22
N GLY A 57 -6.86 15.09 6.29
CA GLY A 57 -7.65 15.75 5.23
C GLY A 57 -8.35 14.78 4.27
N VAL A 58 -8.42 13.49 4.61
CA VAL A 58 -9.25 12.54 3.85
C VAL A 58 -10.70 13.04 3.86
N PRO A 59 -11.32 13.30 2.67
CA PRO A 59 -12.69 13.81 2.61
C PRO A 59 -13.69 12.83 3.22
N GLU A 60 -14.67 13.33 4.00
CA GLU A 60 -15.70 12.47 4.62
C GLU A 60 -16.50 11.69 3.57
N ARG A 61 -16.80 12.31 2.43
CA ARG A 61 -17.48 11.62 1.32
C ARG A 61 -16.70 10.39 0.83
N LEU A 62 -15.37 10.44 0.85
CA LEU A 62 -14.54 9.28 0.49
C LEU A 62 -14.67 8.19 1.53
N ARG A 63 -14.74 8.56 2.80
CA ARG A 63 -14.97 7.62 3.90
C ARG A 63 -16.29 6.88 3.72
N GLU A 64 -17.38 7.61 3.52
CA GLU A 64 -18.71 7.03 3.28
C GLU A 64 -18.70 6.06 2.07
N GLN A 65 -18.05 6.45 0.98
CA GLN A 65 -17.92 5.59 -0.21
C GLN A 65 -17.14 4.30 0.07
N VAL A 66 -16.03 4.39 0.79
CA VAL A 66 -15.19 3.23 1.12
C VAL A 66 -15.91 2.32 2.13
N GLU A 67 -16.54 2.88 3.15
CA GLU A 67 -17.31 2.11 4.13
C GLU A 67 -18.48 1.39 3.45
N ALA A 68 -19.23 2.06 2.57
CA ALA A 68 -20.30 1.44 1.79
C ALA A 68 -19.80 0.31 0.88
N GLU A 69 -18.65 0.51 0.22
CA GLU A 69 -18.05 -0.52 -0.63
C GLU A 69 -17.62 -1.74 0.20
N LEU A 70 -16.95 -1.51 1.34
CA LEU A 70 -16.44 -2.57 2.20
C LEU A 70 -17.56 -3.30 2.96
N SER A 71 -18.64 -2.61 3.34
CA SER A 71 -19.79 -3.23 4.00
C SER A 71 -20.54 -4.17 3.05
N GLY A 72 -20.52 -3.88 1.75
CA GLY A 72 -21.29 -4.66 0.76
C GLY A 72 -22.79 -4.68 1.07
N GLY A 73 -23.32 -3.61 1.72
CA GLY A 73 -24.72 -3.48 2.08
C GLY A 73 -25.15 -4.30 3.31
N ARG A 74 -24.21 -4.76 4.12
CA ARG A 74 -24.49 -5.48 5.38
C ARG A 74 -24.34 -4.54 6.57
N ASP A 75 -25.44 -4.27 7.22
CA ASP A 75 -25.45 -3.47 8.44
C ASP A 75 -24.87 -4.25 9.64
N GLY A 76 -24.11 -3.56 10.50
CA GLY A 76 -23.61 -4.10 11.76
C GLY A 76 -22.41 -5.03 11.69
N GLU A 77 -21.85 -5.29 10.52
CA GLU A 77 -20.63 -6.09 10.38
C GLU A 77 -19.38 -5.24 10.63
N ASP A 78 -18.40 -5.81 11.35
CA ASP A 78 -17.09 -5.14 11.53
C ASP A 78 -16.34 -5.09 10.19
N ILE A 79 -16.39 -3.90 9.56
CA ILE A 79 -15.75 -3.62 8.27
C ILE A 79 -14.25 -3.90 8.36
N ALA A 80 -13.61 -3.55 9.48
CA ALA A 80 -12.17 -3.73 9.65
C ALA A 80 -11.80 -5.22 9.75
N ALA A 81 -12.52 -5.99 10.55
CA ALA A 81 -12.28 -7.44 10.68
C ALA A 81 -12.45 -8.14 9.33
N ARG A 82 -13.50 -7.80 8.58
CA ARG A 82 -13.75 -8.38 7.26
C ARG A 82 -12.69 -7.97 6.23
N PHE A 83 -12.28 -6.71 6.24
CA PHE A 83 -11.21 -6.23 5.39
C PHE A 83 -9.91 -6.99 5.67
N CYS A 84 -9.52 -7.13 6.94
CA CYS A 84 -8.31 -7.85 7.33
C CYS A 84 -8.38 -9.34 6.95
N ALA A 85 -9.50 -10.00 7.19
CA ALA A 85 -9.70 -11.42 6.81
C ALA A 85 -9.65 -11.66 5.31
N GLY A 86 -10.07 -10.67 4.52
CA GLY A 86 -10.06 -10.71 3.05
C GLY A 86 -8.84 -10.09 2.39
N PHE A 87 -7.90 -9.54 3.16
CA PHE A 87 -6.83 -8.67 2.66
C PHE A 87 -6.01 -9.28 1.51
N PHE A 88 -5.63 -10.54 1.62
CA PHE A 88 -4.84 -11.25 0.60
C PHE A 88 -5.70 -12.03 -0.42
N ARG A 89 -7.01 -12.06 -0.23
CA ARG A 89 -7.91 -12.76 -1.14
C ARG A 89 -8.08 -11.95 -2.41
N ILE A 90 -7.72 -12.53 -3.54
CA ILE A 90 -7.94 -11.95 -4.86
C ILE A 90 -9.16 -12.65 -5.47
N PRO A 91 -10.38 -12.12 -5.30
CA PRO A 91 -11.60 -12.80 -5.74
C PRO A 91 -11.65 -12.98 -7.26
N TYR A 92 -10.91 -12.17 -8.00
CA TYR A 92 -10.90 -12.16 -9.45
C TYR A 92 -10.11 -13.30 -10.08
N LEU A 93 -9.24 -14.01 -9.33
CA LEU A 93 -8.48 -15.15 -9.85
C LEU A 93 -9.38 -16.32 -10.26
N ALA A 94 -10.60 -16.39 -9.72
CA ALA A 94 -11.61 -17.37 -10.12
C ALA A 94 -12.57 -16.87 -11.19
N HIS A 95 -12.32 -15.68 -11.78
CA HIS A 95 -13.23 -15.11 -12.77
C HIS A 95 -13.19 -15.93 -14.06
N PRO A 96 -14.37 -16.32 -14.65
CA PRO A 96 -14.41 -17.19 -15.83
C PRO A 96 -13.60 -16.67 -17.02
N GLN A 97 -13.59 -15.35 -17.24
CA GLN A 97 -12.80 -14.74 -18.31
C GLN A 97 -11.29 -14.84 -18.11
N LEU A 98 -10.82 -14.88 -16.86
CA LEU A 98 -9.41 -15.12 -16.57
C LEU A 98 -9.04 -16.58 -16.87
N LEU A 99 -9.91 -17.52 -16.45
CA LEU A 99 -9.69 -18.94 -16.67
C LEU A 99 -9.79 -19.33 -18.16
N ALA A 100 -10.55 -18.57 -18.96
CA ALA A 100 -10.69 -18.76 -20.39
C ALA A 100 -9.68 -17.97 -21.23
N ALA A 101 -8.86 -17.12 -20.61
CA ALA A 101 -7.88 -16.33 -21.34
C ALA A 101 -6.82 -17.27 -21.96
N PRO A 102 -6.47 -17.09 -23.25
CA PRO A 102 -5.35 -17.82 -23.85
C PRO A 102 -4.09 -17.50 -23.07
N ALA A 103 -3.19 -18.48 -22.94
CA ALA A 103 -1.87 -18.28 -22.36
C ALA A 103 -1.02 -17.47 -23.39
N ASP A 104 -1.27 -16.17 -23.48
CA ASP A 104 -0.48 -15.26 -24.27
C ASP A 104 0.81 -14.97 -23.52
N ALA A 105 1.94 -15.21 -24.16
CA ALA A 105 3.26 -15.11 -23.54
C ALA A 105 3.60 -13.68 -23.07
N ASP A 106 2.91 -12.67 -23.60
CA ASP A 106 3.19 -11.26 -23.29
C ASP A 106 2.21 -10.64 -22.28
N ALA A 107 1.13 -11.33 -21.92
CA ALA A 107 0.13 -10.82 -21.00
C ALA A 107 -0.16 -11.83 -19.87
N ASP A 108 0.09 -11.42 -18.63
CA ASP A 108 -0.32 -12.18 -17.43
C ASP A 108 -1.42 -11.42 -16.68
N PRO A 109 -2.70 -11.61 -17.05
CA PRO A 109 -3.80 -10.90 -16.42
C PRO A 109 -3.97 -11.26 -14.94
N ALA A 110 -3.49 -12.42 -14.49
CA ALA A 110 -3.51 -12.78 -13.07
C ALA A 110 -2.50 -11.93 -12.29
N ARG A 111 -1.31 -11.76 -12.84
CA ARG A 111 -0.25 -10.90 -12.27
C ARG A 111 -0.66 -9.42 -12.29
N ASP A 112 -1.32 -8.96 -13.36
CA ASP A 112 -1.86 -7.61 -13.45
C ASP A 112 -2.93 -7.35 -12.39
N LEU A 113 -3.86 -8.28 -12.20
CA LEU A 113 -4.88 -8.19 -11.16
C LEU A 113 -4.29 -8.26 -9.74
N LEU A 114 -3.22 -9.04 -9.53
CA LEU A 114 -2.48 -9.06 -8.27
C LEU A 114 -1.88 -7.69 -7.99
N ALA A 115 -1.25 -7.05 -8.97
CA ALA A 115 -0.67 -5.72 -8.82
C ALA A 115 -1.73 -4.68 -8.43
N TRP A 116 -2.85 -4.65 -9.16
CA TRP A 116 -3.97 -3.76 -8.84
C TRP A 116 -4.52 -4.03 -7.44
N HIS A 117 -4.74 -5.28 -7.11
CA HIS A 117 -5.24 -5.67 -5.79
C HIS A 117 -4.28 -5.23 -4.69
N ALA A 118 -2.98 -5.49 -4.82
CA ALA A 118 -1.98 -5.11 -3.84
C ALA A 118 -1.94 -3.59 -3.62
N MET A 119 -1.95 -2.81 -4.69
CA MET A 119 -1.99 -1.33 -4.63
C MET A 119 -3.27 -0.83 -3.94
N ARG A 120 -4.42 -1.36 -4.35
CA ARG A 120 -5.73 -0.98 -3.80
C ARG A 120 -5.86 -1.36 -2.33
N GLN A 121 -5.42 -2.54 -1.92
CA GLN A 121 -5.47 -2.97 -0.53
C GLN A 121 -4.57 -2.13 0.37
N SER A 122 -3.36 -1.81 -0.07
CA SER A 122 -2.50 -0.86 0.64
C SER A 122 -3.13 0.52 0.78
N TYR A 123 -3.80 1.01 -0.27
CA TYR A 123 -4.52 2.27 -0.24
C TYR A 123 -5.67 2.26 0.78
N LEU A 124 -6.54 1.24 0.74
CA LEU A 124 -7.65 1.09 1.67
C LEU A 124 -7.17 0.92 3.12
N LEU A 125 -6.10 0.14 3.33
CA LEU A 125 -5.48 -0.04 4.64
C LEU A 125 -5.07 1.29 5.25
N ARG A 126 -4.43 2.16 4.47
CA ARG A 126 -3.99 3.48 4.92
C ARG A 126 -5.15 4.42 5.24
N LEU A 127 -6.26 4.33 4.51
CA LEU A 127 -7.49 5.08 4.81
C LEU A 127 -8.14 4.57 6.10
N LEU A 128 -8.29 3.26 6.25
CA LEU A 128 -8.87 2.65 7.45
C LEU A 128 -8.03 2.95 8.71
N ALA A 129 -6.71 2.96 8.58
CA ALA A 129 -5.82 3.39 9.66
C ALA A 129 -5.99 4.89 10.00
N ALA A 130 -6.19 5.76 9.00
CA ALA A 130 -6.45 7.18 9.21
C ALA A 130 -7.78 7.42 9.96
N TRP A 131 -8.76 6.58 9.74
CA TRP A 131 -10.06 6.59 10.44
C TRP A 131 -10.07 5.76 11.72
N GLN A 132 -8.92 5.29 12.17
CA GLN A 132 -8.76 4.50 13.39
C GLN A 132 -9.62 3.22 13.44
N ARG A 133 -9.88 2.63 12.26
CA ARG A 133 -10.60 1.37 12.11
C ARG A 133 -9.71 0.15 12.27
N ILE A 134 -8.41 0.31 12.10
CA ILE A 134 -7.40 -0.74 12.21
C ILE A 134 -6.29 -0.22 13.12
N ASP A 135 -5.83 -1.05 14.06
CA ASP A 135 -4.70 -0.71 14.91
C ASP A 135 -3.38 -0.74 14.14
N ASP A 136 -2.39 0.02 14.63
CA ASP A 136 -1.11 0.18 13.95
C ASP A 136 -0.33 -1.15 13.80
N ALA A 137 -0.37 -2.04 14.79
CA ALA A 137 0.40 -3.28 14.75
C ALA A 137 -0.15 -4.23 13.68
N GLN A 138 -1.46 -4.44 13.67
CA GLN A 138 -2.15 -5.25 12.65
C GLN A 138 -1.96 -4.62 11.26
N GLY A 139 -2.13 -3.31 11.17
CA GLY A 139 -1.99 -2.59 9.91
C GLY A 139 -0.58 -2.68 9.33
N TRP A 140 0.46 -2.55 10.15
CA TRP A 140 1.84 -2.71 9.69
C TRP A 140 2.14 -4.14 9.25
N THR A 141 1.63 -5.15 9.95
CA THR A 141 1.77 -6.54 9.54
C THR A 141 1.20 -6.76 8.13
N LEU A 142 -0.02 -6.29 7.89
CA LEU A 142 -0.65 -6.39 6.56
C LEU A 142 0.12 -5.62 5.48
N ALA A 143 0.57 -4.40 5.80
CA ALA A 143 1.31 -3.57 4.86
C ALA A 143 2.64 -4.21 4.43
N LEU A 144 3.41 -4.74 5.39
CA LEU A 144 4.71 -5.36 5.14
C LEU A 144 4.56 -6.68 4.37
N LEU A 145 3.60 -7.54 4.74
CA LEU A 145 3.32 -8.77 4.00
C LEU A 145 2.86 -8.49 2.56
N ASN A 146 2.07 -7.44 2.36
CA ASN A 146 1.65 -7.05 1.02
C ASN A 146 2.81 -6.48 0.19
N ALA A 147 3.69 -5.70 0.83
CA ALA A 147 4.91 -5.20 0.21
C ALA A 147 5.85 -6.34 -0.21
N GLN A 148 6.04 -7.34 0.66
CA GLN A 148 6.80 -8.55 0.33
C GLN A 148 6.21 -9.26 -0.89
N ARG A 149 4.90 -9.49 -0.91
CA ARG A 149 4.22 -10.10 -2.06
C ARG A 149 4.46 -9.33 -3.36
N VAL A 150 4.43 -7.99 -3.31
CA VAL A 150 4.71 -7.15 -4.48
C VAL A 150 6.17 -7.32 -4.92
N GLN A 151 7.11 -7.31 -3.98
CA GLN A 151 8.53 -7.48 -4.27
C GLN A 151 8.85 -8.86 -4.87
N ASP A 152 8.16 -9.91 -4.41
CA ASP A 152 8.32 -11.27 -4.91
C ASP A 152 7.77 -11.47 -6.33
N CYS A 153 6.80 -10.65 -6.72
CA CYS A 153 6.08 -10.81 -8.00
C CYS A 153 6.56 -9.84 -9.11
N PHE A 154 7.30 -8.79 -8.77
CA PHE A 154 7.72 -7.75 -9.72
C PHE A 154 9.19 -7.39 -9.51
N ASP A 155 9.82 -6.83 -10.54
CA ASP A 155 11.25 -6.52 -10.53
C ASP A 155 11.54 -5.00 -10.45
N SER A 156 10.51 -4.17 -10.59
CA SER A 156 10.66 -2.71 -10.55
C SER A 156 9.34 -1.97 -10.30
N TRP A 157 9.45 -0.72 -9.82
CA TRP A 157 8.30 0.16 -9.68
C TRP A 157 7.58 0.44 -11.01
N PRO A 158 8.27 0.70 -12.14
CA PRO A 158 7.61 0.86 -13.43
C PRO A 158 6.83 -0.39 -13.86
N GLU A 159 7.39 -1.57 -13.68
CA GLU A 159 6.72 -2.83 -14.01
C GLU A 159 5.47 -3.04 -13.15
N PHE A 160 5.62 -2.90 -11.82
CA PHE A 160 4.49 -2.99 -10.88
C PHE A 160 3.39 -1.98 -11.22
N GLY A 161 3.77 -0.72 -11.50
CA GLY A 161 2.83 0.34 -11.88
C GLY A 161 2.06 0.03 -13.17
N ALA A 162 2.78 -0.41 -14.21
CA ALA A 162 2.17 -0.81 -15.48
C ALA A 162 1.20 -1.99 -15.31
N ALA A 163 1.59 -3.01 -14.55
CA ALA A 163 0.73 -4.14 -14.23
C ALA A 163 -0.52 -3.71 -13.44
N ALA A 164 -0.36 -2.83 -12.44
CA ALA A 164 -1.49 -2.29 -11.67
C ALA A 164 -2.47 -1.49 -12.54
N ALA A 165 -1.99 -0.71 -13.50
CA ALA A 165 -2.84 0.02 -14.44
C ALA A 165 -3.67 -0.94 -15.32
N ARG A 166 -3.03 -1.98 -15.89
CA ARG A 166 -3.72 -3.00 -16.69
C ARG A 166 -4.70 -3.82 -15.85
N GLY A 167 -4.31 -4.20 -14.64
CA GLY A 167 -5.18 -4.90 -13.71
C GLY A 167 -6.41 -4.09 -13.31
N HIS A 168 -6.25 -2.77 -13.09
CA HIS A 168 -7.37 -1.87 -12.85
C HIS A 168 -8.32 -1.78 -14.04
N ALA A 169 -7.79 -1.67 -15.25
CA ALA A 169 -8.61 -1.64 -16.46
C ALA A 169 -9.43 -2.94 -16.63
N THR A 170 -8.81 -4.08 -16.35
CA THR A 170 -9.49 -5.38 -16.39
C THR A 170 -10.55 -5.47 -15.31
N TRP A 171 -10.25 -5.08 -14.09
CA TRP A 171 -11.20 -5.06 -12.97
C TRP A 171 -12.42 -4.17 -13.25
N LEU A 172 -12.21 -2.97 -13.80
CA LEU A 172 -13.31 -2.06 -14.17
C LEU A 172 -14.22 -2.68 -15.23
N ARG A 173 -13.63 -3.26 -16.28
CA ARG A 173 -14.38 -3.93 -17.35
C ARG A 173 -15.27 -5.04 -16.82
N TRP A 174 -14.74 -5.88 -15.91
CA TRP A 174 -15.51 -6.97 -15.32
C TRP A 174 -16.60 -6.51 -14.35
N ASN A 175 -16.47 -5.31 -13.81
CA ASN A 175 -17.49 -4.69 -12.95
C ASN A 175 -18.42 -3.75 -13.71
N GLY A 176 -18.40 -3.73 -15.05
CA GLY A 176 -19.26 -2.87 -15.87
C GLY A 176 -19.03 -1.37 -15.65
N ARG A 177 -17.81 -0.99 -15.24
CA ARG A 177 -17.46 0.39 -14.96
C ARG A 177 -16.76 1.07 -16.13
N GLU A 178 -16.73 2.40 -16.11
CA GLU A 178 -16.25 3.21 -17.23
C GLU A 178 -14.73 3.11 -17.44
N ALA A 179 -14.31 2.96 -18.69
CA ALA A 179 -12.91 2.99 -19.12
C ALA A 179 -12.18 4.30 -18.74
N ARG A 180 -12.91 5.40 -18.55
CA ARG A 180 -12.35 6.69 -18.10
C ARG A 180 -11.62 6.57 -16.77
N GLN A 181 -12.13 5.73 -15.85
CA GLN A 181 -11.47 5.52 -14.55
C GLN A 181 -10.15 4.76 -14.70
N ALA A 182 -10.06 3.81 -15.64
CA ALA A 182 -8.82 3.12 -15.96
C ALA A 182 -7.75 4.11 -16.45
N ARG A 183 -8.12 4.96 -17.39
CA ARG A 183 -7.24 5.97 -17.94
C ARG A 183 -6.74 6.94 -16.86
N ALA A 184 -7.61 7.37 -15.96
CA ALA A 184 -7.22 8.27 -14.86
C ALA A 184 -6.18 7.61 -13.92
N THR A 185 -6.29 6.32 -13.68
CA THR A 185 -5.30 5.59 -12.87
C THR A 185 -3.98 5.40 -13.62
N GLU A 186 -4.03 5.06 -14.90
CA GLU A 186 -2.83 4.94 -15.73
C GLU A 186 -2.05 6.26 -15.78
N VAL A 187 -2.73 7.37 -16.01
CA VAL A 187 -2.13 8.72 -16.00
C VAL A 187 -1.53 9.03 -14.63
N ALA A 188 -2.26 8.78 -13.55
CA ALA A 188 -1.76 9.04 -12.20
C ALA A 188 -0.49 8.23 -11.88
N ILE A 189 -0.41 6.98 -12.34
CA ILE A 189 0.79 6.14 -12.16
C ILE A 189 1.96 6.68 -13.00
N ALA A 190 1.72 7.08 -14.25
CA ALA A 190 2.74 7.66 -15.11
C ALA A 190 3.26 8.98 -14.53
N ASP A 191 2.37 9.89 -14.16
CA ASP A 191 2.73 11.17 -13.53
C ASP A 191 3.53 10.94 -12.24
N PHE A 192 3.15 9.94 -11.46
CA PHE A 192 3.83 9.61 -10.22
C PHE A 192 5.25 9.05 -10.46
N LEU A 193 5.45 8.27 -11.51
CA LEU A 193 6.78 7.79 -11.92
C LEU A 193 7.68 8.94 -12.39
N ASP A 194 7.12 9.92 -13.06
CA ASP A 194 7.87 11.05 -13.63
C ASP A 194 8.22 12.13 -12.59
N ARG A 195 7.49 12.18 -11.48
CA ARG A 195 7.75 13.16 -10.42
C ARG A 195 9.14 13.03 -9.84
N TYR A 196 9.84 14.16 -9.73
CA TYR A 196 11.17 14.26 -9.15
C TYR A 196 11.25 13.75 -7.70
N ASP A 197 10.22 14.04 -6.89
CA ASP A 197 10.14 13.71 -5.47
C ASP A 197 9.41 12.39 -5.18
N SER A 198 9.03 11.65 -6.22
CA SER A 198 8.32 10.39 -6.08
C SER A 198 9.10 9.37 -5.24
N PRO A 199 8.44 8.70 -4.26
CA PRO A 199 9.01 7.57 -3.55
C PRO A 199 9.54 6.48 -4.49
N TRP A 200 8.86 6.23 -5.60
CA TRP A 200 9.24 5.21 -6.58
C TRP A 200 10.55 5.52 -7.31
N ARG A 201 10.97 6.77 -7.35
CA ARG A 201 12.28 7.16 -7.87
C ARG A 201 13.38 7.13 -6.82
N ARG A 202 13.02 7.32 -5.55
CA ARG A 202 13.99 7.44 -4.44
C ARG A 202 14.22 6.13 -3.71
N LEU A 203 13.22 5.24 -3.68
CA LEU A 203 13.33 3.94 -3.07
C LEU A 203 13.72 2.93 -4.14
N GLY A 204 14.91 2.35 -4.02
CA GLY A 204 15.32 1.25 -4.86
C GLY A 204 14.32 0.09 -4.75
N TRP A 205 14.13 -0.65 -5.83
CA TRP A 205 13.33 -1.87 -5.79
C TRP A 205 14.01 -2.96 -4.98
N SER A 206 15.29 -3.18 -5.28
CA SER A 206 16.17 -4.12 -4.61
C SER A 206 17.10 -3.36 -3.64
N GLY A 207 17.54 -4.00 -2.59
CA GLY A 207 18.52 -3.44 -1.65
C GLY A 207 18.17 -3.64 -0.19
N PHE A 208 16.99 -4.16 0.10
CA PHE A 208 16.63 -4.62 1.43
C PHE A 208 15.67 -5.81 1.34
N ASP A 209 15.81 -6.70 2.28
CA ASP A 209 14.97 -7.90 2.39
C ASP A 209 13.77 -7.58 3.30
N LEU A 210 12.59 -7.47 2.70
CA LEU A 210 11.36 -7.21 3.44
C LEU A 210 10.97 -8.37 4.36
N SER A 211 11.38 -9.61 4.05
CA SER A 211 11.05 -10.80 4.84
C SER A 211 11.61 -10.70 6.26
N VAL A 212 12.77 -10.09 6.45
CA VAL A 212 13.36 -9.84 7.77
C VAL A 212 12.47 -8.93 8.62
N ALA A 213 11.89 -7.89 8.02
CA ALA A 213 11.03 -6.95 8.74
C ALA A 213 9.73 -7.57 9.25
N VAL A 214 9.25 -8.62 8.60
CA VAL A 214 8.06 -9.37 9.04
C VAL A 214 8.40 -10.32 10.18
N ALA A 215 9.59 -10.94 10.15
CA ALA A 215 10.06 -11.85 11.19
C ALA A 215 10.28 -11.14 12.54
N ASP A 216 10.72 -9.88 12.52
CA ASP A 216 10.97 -9.06 13.70
C ASP A 216 9.71 -8.38 14.28
N GLY A 217 8.53 -8.67 13.75
CA GLY A 217 7.27 -8.16 14.27
C GLY A 217 6.99 -8.66 15.69
N PRO A 218 6.17 -7.93 16.50
CA PRO A 218 5.94 -8.21 17.93
C PRO A 218 5.32 -9.59 18.24
N GLY A 219 5.09 -10.44 17.24
CA GLY A 219 4.62 -11.82 17.41
C GLY A 219 5.72 -12.88 17.47
N SER A 220 6.98 -12.56 17.19
CA SER A 220 8.07 -13.54 17.14
C SER A 220 8.56 -14.01 18.53
N ALA A 221 8.13 -13.34 19.60
CA ALA A 221 8.54 -13.67 20.98
C ALA A 221 7.78 -14.84 21.63
N VAL A 222 6.77 -15.43 20.96
CA VAL A 222 5.91 -16.48 21.54
C VAL A 222 6.35 -17.91 21.17
N ALA A 223 7.31 -18.09 20.29
CA ALA A 223 7.75 -19.42 19.81
C ALA A 223 8.96 -20.00 20.55
N ALA A 224 9.39 -19.42 21.68
CA ALA A 224 10.53 -19.89 22.48
C ALA A 224 10.16 -20.15 23.96
N MET A 225 9.03 -20.84 24.19
CA MET A 225 8.73 -21.44 25.50
C MET A 225 8.24 -22.88 25.31
#